data_196001bc569cc6390d40319f15596b78
#
_entry.id   196001bc569cc6390d40319f15596b78
#
_cell.length_a   1.000
_cell.length_b   1.000
_cell.length_c   1.000
_cell.angle_alpha   90.00
_cell.angle_beta   90.00
_cell.angle_gamma   90.00
#
_symmetry.space_group_name_H-M   'P 1'
#
loop_
_entity.id
_entity.type
_entity.pdbx_description
1 polymer ?
#
loop_
_entity_poly.entity_id
_entity_poly.type
_entity_poly.pdbx_seq_one_letter_code
_entity_poly.pdbx_strand_id
1 'polypeptide(L)'
;VLTVQNFNPLSALLKILQPGLPLDESYVLVQNWSIQEWEALVKEADLQLITPLLYPLISKLQKSYPFICPVRDQIYQRYIAVAARNTLALHDTEILVDKLCEDDIEIAGLKGIYLLEHVYGNIGVRSMADIDILVKKENLARSYELMQELGYKPSTYFSLDDQNIDIKHLPPLRKDLNSPVVELHWTILEEDEPFTIDPEAIWERVKPVKVANSEVFTLGLEDLILHLCIHLTYQHYLNLGLRGLMDVAMVIYRFQNEIDWQKLVAISHSWGSHKVTALTLKLVETQLNIHIPEEVYPNLLPEGLDQKNFENARDLLFDRQQSGIPVTPDLVEMEKNQNLFSRLKIAWNRLFLPRLTLARLYNVPPNSIKILGCYWKRFVYLLTNYGKTLSGFRSREKDVETALQKAGVSYALHDWMSPNKK
;
A
#
# COMPACT_ATOMS: atom_id res chain seq x y z
N VAL A 1 14.50 -24.29 32.25
CA VAL A 1 14.43 -23.81 30.85
C VAL A 1 13.13 -24.29 30.30
N LEU A 2 12.04 -23.54 30.49
CA LEU A 2 10.77 -23.81 29.85
C LEU A 2 10.89 -23.32 28.40
N THR A 3 10.82 -24.24 27.47
CA THR A 3 10.92 -24.06 26.04
C THR A 3 9.75 -23.20 25.53
N VAL A 4 10.09 -22.14 24.77
CA VAL A 4 9.21 -21.25 24.00
C VAL A 4 8.53 -22.04 22.86
N GLN A 5 7.86 -23.18 23.16
CA GLN A 5 7.43 -24.11 22.12
C GLN A 5 6.09 -23.77 21.46
N ASN A 6 5.34 -22.72 21.91
CA ASN A 6 4.00 -22.44 21.38
C ASN A 6 3.65 -20.94 21.19
N PHE A 7 4.60 -19.99 21.33
CA PHE A 7 4.30 -18.58 21.10
C PHE A 7 4.39 -18.25 19.60
N ASN A 8 3.25 -17.88 19.00
CA ASN A 8 3.19 -17.40 17.63
C ASN A 8 3.07 -15.87 17.63
N PRO A 9 4.15 -15.14 17.28
CA PRO A 9 4.17 -13.68 17.37
C PRO A 9 3.16 -12.99 16.43
N LEU A 10 2.91 -13.55 15.25
CA LEU A 10 1.90 -13.00 14.33
C LEU A 10 0.48 -13.15 14.92
N SER A 11 0.14 -14.33 15.43
CA SER A 11 -1.16 -14.56 16.07
C SER A 11 -1.37 -13.67 17.30
N ALA A 12 -0.32 -13.50 18.11
CA ALA A 12 -0.33 -12.59 19.27
C ALA A 12 -0.54 -11.14 18.83
N LEU A 13 0.15 -10.72 17.78
CA LEU A 13 0.07 -9.38 17.20
C LEU A 13 -1.34 -9.08 16.65
N LEU A 14 -1.90 -9.98 15.87
CA LEU A 14 -3.26 -9.87 15.34
C LEU A 14 -4.28 -9.74 16.47
N LYS A 15 -4.13 -10.52 17.55
CA LYS A 15 -5.05 -10.51 18.66
C LYS A 15 -4.99 -9.22 19.48
N ILE A 16 -3.76 -8.75 19.81
CA ILE A 16 -3.58 -7.54 20.64
C ILE A 16 -3.94 -6.24 19.90
N LEU A 17 -3.91 -6.26 18.57
CA LEU A 17 -4.23 -5.11 17.71
C LEU A 17 -5.66 -5.14 17.15
N GLN A 18 -6.50 -6.06 17.59
CA GLN A 18 -7.92 -6.05 17.21
C GLN A 18 -8.55 -4.70 17.58
N PRO A 19 -9.14 -3.95 16.63
CA PRO A 19 -9.87 -2.73 16.95
C PRO A 19 -10.99 -3.00 17.94
N GLY A 20 -11.09 -2.18 18.98
CA GLY A 20 -12.11 -2.34 20.02
C GLY A 20 -11.82 -3.39 21.09
N LEU A 21 -10.68 -4.08 21.07
CA LEU A 21 -10.32 -5.02 22.12
C LEU A 21 -10.27 -4.30 23.48
N PRO A 22 -11.03 -4.76 24.50
CA PRO A 22 -11.01 -4.17 25.83
C PRO A 22 -9.62 -4.17 26.47
N LEU A 23 -9.32 -3.16 27.27
CA LEU A 23 -7.99 -2.99 27.85
C LEU A 23 -7.66 -4.09 28.88
N ASP A 24 -8.64 -4.59 29.61
CA ASP A 24 -8.50 -5.70 30.55
C ASP A 24 -8.19 -7.02 29.83
N GLU A 25 -8.85 -7.28 28.70
CA GLU A 25 -8.52 -8.43 27.87
C GLU A 25 -7.10 -8.32 27.28
N SER A 26 -6.73 -7.11 26.84
CA SER A 26 -5.36 -6.84 26.37
C SER A 26 -4.34 -7.10 27.49
N TYR A 27 -4.63 -6.69 28.73
CA TYR A 27 -3.79 -6.96 29.89
C TYR A 27 -3.63 -8.46 30.15
N VAL A 28 -4.75 -9.19 30.18
CA VAL A 28 -4.74 -10.65 30.40
C VAL A 28 -3.88 -11.38 29.37
N LEU A 29 -3.90 -10.92 28.13
CA LEU A 29 -3.08 -11.50 27.05
C LEU A 29 -1.58 -11.33 27.30
N VAL A 30 -1.14 -10.16 27.76
CA VAL A 30 0.28 -9.79 27.76
C VAL A 30 0.97 -9.91 29.12
N GLN A 31 0.21 -10.00 30.22
CA GLN A 31 0.73 -9.89 31.60
C GLN A 31 1.82 -10.91 31.96
N ASN A 32 1.80 -12.08 31.31
CA ASN A 32 2.72 -13.19 31.56
C ASN A 32 3.76 -13.40 30.46
N TRP A 33 3.81 -12.51 29.45
CA TRP A 33 4.80 -12.67 28.38
C TRP A 33 6.23 -12.46 28.87
N SER A 34 7.10 -13.37 28.52
CA SER A 34 8.55 -13.28 28.74
C SER A 34 9.17 -12.18 27.85
N ILE A 35 10.40 -11.79 28.20
CA ILE A 35 11.14 -10.84 27.36
C ILE A 35 11.36 -11.37 25.94
N GLN A 36 11.60 -12.67 25.78
CA GLN A 36 11.80 -13.31 24.47
C GLN A 36 10.52 -13.26 23.62
N GLU A 37 9.33 -13.42 24.21
CA GLU A 37 8.05 -13.31 23.51
C GLU A 37 7.80 -11.87 23.07
N TRP A 38 8.12 -10.88 23.91
CA TRP A 38 8.05 -9.47 23.56
C TRP A 38 9.02 -9.09 22.43
N GLU A 39 10.25 -9.59 22.46
CA GLU A 39 11.23 -9.36 21.40
C GLU A 39 10.77 -9.99 20.07
N ALA A 40 10.21 -11.20 20.12
CA ALA A 40 9.64 -11.86 18.95
C ALA A 40 8.42 -11.09 18.39
N LEU A 41 7.55 -10.57 19.27
CA LEU A 41 6.43 -9.73 18.87
C LEU A 41 6.89 -8.44 18.16
N VAL A 42 7.87 -7.73 18.74
CA VAL A 42 8.37 -6.48 18.14
C VAL A 42 9.04 -6.75 16.80
N LYS A 43 9.80 -7.83 16.68
CA LYS A 43 10.40 -8.25 15.41
C LYS A 43 9.33 -8.51 14.35
N GLU A 44 8.26 -9.20 14.70
CA GLU A 44 7.12 -9.43 13.79
C GLU A 44 6.43 -8.11 13.47
N ALA A 45 6.17 -7.24 14.45
CA ALA A 45 5.56 -5.93 14.23
C ALA A 45 6.41 -5.02 13.31
N ASP A 46 7.75 -5.07 13.41
CA ASP A 46 8.67 -4.37 12.51
C ASP A 46 8.56 -4.92 11.08
N LEU A 47 8.49 -6.25 10.91
CA LEU A 47 8.26 -6.88 9.59
C LEU A 47 6.92 -6.47 8.98
N GLN A 48 5.86 -6.36 9.80
CA GLN A 48 4.52 -5.97 9.39
C GLN A 48 4.32 -4.44 9.30
N LEU A 49 5.38 -3.63 9.58
CA LEU A 49 5.38 -2.16 9.52
C LEU A 49 4.38 -1.48 10.46
N ILE A 50 4.11 -2.07 11.64
CA ILE A 50 3.09 -1.60 12.59
C ILE A 50 3.57 -1.45 14.03
N THR A 51 4.87 -1.59 14.30
CA THR A 51 5.43 -1.45 15.66
C THR A 51 4.97 -0.18 16.39
N PRO A 52 4.89 1.00 15.75
CA PRO A 52 4.44 2.22 16.42
C PRO A 52 3.02 2.14 16.98
N LEU A 53 2.15 1.33 16.38
CA LEU A 53 0.76 1.14 16.80
C LEU A 53 0.66 0.49 18.18
N LEU A 54 1.68 -0.25 18.62
CA LEU A 54 1.75 -0.88 19.95
C LEU A 54 1.92 0.15 21.09
N TYR A 55 2.56 1.30 20.82
CA TYR A 55 2.95 2.23 21.89
C TYR A 55 1.75 2.79 22.70
N PRO A 56 0.66 3.30 22.08
CA PRO A 56 -0.48 3.79 22.84
C PRO A 56 -1.13 2.73 23.72
N LEU A 57 -1.21 1.48 23.24
CA LEU A 57 -1.75 0.35 23.99
C LEU A 57 -0.89 0.07 25.23
N ILE A 58 0.43 -0.11 25.02
CA ILE A 58 1.38 -0.36 26.13
C ILE A 58 1.36 0.77 27.14
N SER A 59 1.32 2.02 26.68
CA SER A 59 1.22 3.19 27.55
C SER A 59 -0.07 3.19 28.41
N LYS A 60 -1.20 2.79 27.83
CA LYS A 60 -2.47 2.65 28.58
C LYS A 60 -2.40 1.50 29.57
N LEU A 61 -1.85 0.34 29.18
CA LEU A 61 -1.69 -0.81 30.08
C LEU A 61 -0.83 -0.47 31.30
N GLN A 62 0.30 0.21 31.10
CA GLN A 62 1.19 0.60 32.20
C GLN A 62 0.59 1.65 33.15
N LYS A 63 -0.37 2.46 32.67
CA LYS A 63 -1.09 3.41 33.52
C LYS A 63 -2.21 2.76 34.33
N SER A 64 -2.81 1.69 33.80
CA SER A 64 -4.01 1.08 34.38
C SER A 64 -3.74 -0.17 35.21
N TYR A 65 -2.60 -0.85 34.98
CA TYR A 65 -2.27 -2.12 35.61
C TYR A 65 -0.82 -2.15 36.11
N PRO A 66 -0.47 -3.01 37.09
CA PRO A 66 0.90 -3.26 37.52
C PRO A 66 1.68 -4.06 36.44
N PHE A 67 1.94 -3.40 35.31
CA PHE A 67 2.49 -3.99 34.11
C PHE A 67 3.77 -3.27 33.67
N ILE A 68 4.81 -4.04 33.36
CA ILE A 68 6.08 -3.52 32.83
C ILE A 68 6.35 -4.21 31.50
N CYS A 69 6.38 -3.45 30.42
CA CYS A 69 6.80 -3.96 29.10
C CYS A 69 8.32 -3.83 28.96
N PRO A 70 9.06 -4.93 28.84
CA PRO A 70 10.52 -4.90 28.81
C PRO A 70 11.09 -4.23 27.53
N VAL A 71 10.32 -4.17 26.46
CA VAL A 71 10.70 -3.59 25.17
C VAL A 71 10.03 -2.23 24.87
N ARG A 72 9.42 -1.62 25.90
CA ARG A 72 8.69 -0.34 25.77
C ARG A 72 9.49 0.74 25.09
N ASP A 73 10.75 0.93 25.51
CA ASP A 73 11.58 2.01 24.97
C ASP A 73 11.93 1.79 23.50
N GLN A 74 12.12 0.56 23.08
CA GLN A 74 12.29 0.20 21.66
C GLN A 74 11.07 0.58 20.85
N ILE A 75 9.86 0.25 21.32
CA ILE A 75 8.59 0.60 20.66
C ILE A 75 8.39 2.11 20.65
N TYR A 76 8.71 2.78 21.76
CA TYR A 76 8.60 4.24 21.86
C TYR A 76 9.51 4.96 20.84
N GLN A 77 10.74 4.50 20.64
CA GLN A 77 11.64 5.10 19.65
C GLN A 77 11.05 4.99 18.22
N ARG A 78 10.41 3.87 17.87
CA ARG A 78 9.70 3.73 16.58
C ARG A 78 8.54 4.71 16.47
N TYR A 79 7.74 4.82 17.54
CA TYR A 79 6.60 5.74 17.61
C TYR A 79 7.02 7.20 17.43
N ILE A 80 8.05 7.67 18.17
CA ILE A 80 8.55 9.06 18.07
C ILE A 80 9.15 9.34 16.69
N ALA A 81 9.89 8.40 16.10
CA ALA A 81 10.46 8.56 14.76
C ALA A 81 9.35 8.72 13.71
N VAL A 82 8.25 7.97 13.84
CA VAL A 82 7.08 8.10 12.96
C VAL A 82 6.37 9.43 13.22
N ALA A 83 6.13 9.81 14.48
CA ALA A 83 5.49 11.07 14.84
C ALA A 83 6.25 12.28 14.27
N ALA A 84 7.58 12.31 14.43
CA ALA A 84 8.42 13.39 13.90
C ALA A 84 8.33 13.50 12.36
N ARG A 85 8.39 12.37 11.64
CA ARG A 85 8.25 12.34 10.18
C ARG A 85 6.88 12.82 9.73
N ASN A 86 5.82 12.34 10.38
CA ASN A 86 4.45 12.71 10.04
C ASN A 86 4.16 14.18 10.36
N THR A 87 4.77 14.75 11.42
CA THR A 87 4.68 16.20 11.71
C THR A 87 5.23 17.03 10.56
N LEU A 88 6.40 16.66 10.01
CA LEU A 88 6.97 17.33 8.84
C LEU A 88 6.06 17.19 7.61
N ALA A 89 5.50 16.01 7.41
CA ALA A 89 4.60 15.77 6.27
C ALA A 89 3.30 16.58 6.39
N LEU A 90 2.70 16.67 7.57
CA LEU A 90 1.50 17.49 7.81
C LEU A 90 1.79 18.99 7.63
N HIS A 91 2.95 19.46 8.08
CA HIS A 91 3.36 20.85 7.86
C HIS A 91 3.57 21.16 6.36
N ASP A 92 4.24 20.28 5.62
CA ASP A 92 4.38 20.45 4.18
C ASP A 92 3.03 20.35 3.44
N THR A 93 2.11 19.53 3.95
CA THR A 93 0.73 19.43 3.42
C THR A 93 0.00 20.77 3.59
N GLU A 94 0.07 21.38 4.77
CA GLU A 94 -0.55 22.69 5.06
C GLU A 94 -0.06 23.77 4.06
N ILE A 95 1.25 23.93 3.91
CA ILE A 95 1.85 24.89 2.97
C ILE A 95 1.38 24.62 1.53
N LEU A 96 1.33 23.35 1.14
CA LEU A 96 0.95 22.97 -0.22
C LEU A 96 -0.53 23.22 -0.48
N VAL A 97 -1.38 22.84 0.46
CA VAL A 97 -2.84 23.05 0.38
C VAL A 97 -3.15 24.55 0.30
N ASP A 98 -2.58 25.36 1.20
CA ASP A 98 -2.82 26.82 1.22
C ASP A 98 -2.41 27.43 -0.13
N LYS A 99 -1.25 27.05 -0.68
CA LYS A 99 -0.78 27.53 -1.98
C LYS A 99 -1.71 27.18 -3.16
N LEU A 100 -2.27 25.97 -3.15
CA LEU A 100 -3.18 25.52 -4.21
C LEU A 100 -4.57 26.17 -4.05
N CYS A 101 -5.03 26.34 -2.82
CA CYS A 101 -6.29 27.02 -2.52
C CYS A 101 -6.28 28.52 -2.88
N GLU A 102 -5.13 29.20 -2.78
CA GLU A 102 -4.96 30.58 -3.25
C GLU A 102 -5.29 30.75 -4.75
N ASP A 103 -5.19 29.68 -5.53
CA ASP A 103 -5.48 29.61 -6.98
C ASP A 103 -6.84 28.94 -7.26
N ASP A 104 -7.73 28.84 -6.26
CA ASP A 104 -9.06 28.21 -6.33
C ASP A 104 -9.03 26.72 -6.76
N ILE A 105 -7.95 26.00 -6.49
CA ILE A 105 -7.83 24.59 -6.83
C ILE A 105 -8.38 23.73 -5.71
N GLU A 106 -9.42 22.96 -6.02
CA GLU A 106 -10.00 21.97 -5.12
C GLU A 106 -9.04 20.77 -4.94
N ILE A 107 -8.83 20.34 -3.69
CA ILE A 107 -7.89 19.28 -3.31
C ILE A 107 -8.60 18.23 -2.48
N ALA A 108 -8.39 16.96 -2.79
CA ALA A 108 -8.77 15.88 -1.90
C ALA A 108 -7.51 15.16 -1.36
N GLY A 109 -7.40 15.11 -0.03
CA GLY A 109 -6.39 14.31 0.66
C GLY A 109 -6.72 12.83 0.56
N LEU A 110 -5.76 12.05 0.05
CA LEU A 110 -5.90 10.61 -0.07
C LEU A 110 -5.19 9.89 1.09
N LYS A 111 -5.63 8.66 1.37
CA LYS A 111 -4.92 7.70 2.26
C LYS A 111 -4.31 8.33 3.53
N GLY A 112 -2.97 8.38 3.59
CA GLY A 112 -2.18 8.71 4.78
C GLY A 112 -2.57 9.98 5.49
N ILE A 113 -2.81 11.06 4.76
CA ILE A 113 -3.13 12.38 5.29
C ILE A 113 -4.44 12.31 6.08
N TYR A 114 -5.49 11.76 5.48
CA TYR A 114 -6.79 11.63 6.12
C TYR A 114 -6.77 10.58 7.25
N LEU A 115 -6.14 9.43 7.01
CA LEU A 115 -6.14 8.32 7.97
C LEU A 115 -5.48 8.70 9.30
N LEU A 116 -4.37 9.46 9.27
CA LEU A 116 -3.65 9.83 10.49
C LEU A 116 -4.53 10.61 11.48
N GLU A 117 -5.26 11.62 11.02
CA GLU A 117 -6.00 12.52 11.89
C GLU A 117 -7.40 12.02 12.17
N HIS A 118 -8.13 11.52 11.17
CA HIS A 118 -9.55 11.21 11.28
C HIS A 118 -9.85 9.75 11.61
N VAL A 119 -8.96 8.82 11.27
CA VAL A 119 -9.15 7.40 11.54
C VAL A 119 -8.37 6.95 12.76
N TYR A 120 -7.07 7.22 12.80
CA TYR A 120 -6.21 6.84 13.94
C TYR A 120 -6.23 7.86 15.08
N GLY A 121 -6.41 9.16 14.78
CA GLY A 121 -6.38 10.24 15.77
C GLY A 121 -5.04 10.38 16.50
N ASN A 122 -3.96 9.87 15.91
CA ASN A 122 -2.62 9.87 16.50
C ASN A 122 -1.55 9.76 15.42
N ILE A 123 -0.79 10.82 15.23
CA ILE A 123 0.21 10.93 14.16
C ILE A 123 1.43 10.01 14.33
N GLY A 124 1.64 9.41 15.50
CA GLY A 124 2.79 8.54 15.78
C GLY A 124 2.55 7.06 15.52
N VAL A 125 1.30 6.63 15.25
CA VAL A 125 0.98 5.18 15.18
C VAL A 125 1.09 4.57 13.79
N ARG A 126 0.95 5.38 12.74
CA ARG A 126 0.95 4.93 11.34
C ARG A 126 2.01 5.67 10.53
N SER A 127 2.99 4.96 10.00
CA SER A 127 3.98 5.57 9.11
C SER A 127 3.32 6.01 7.79
N MET A 128 3.54 7.27 7.42
CA MET A 128 3.22 7.82 6.11
C MET A 128 4.52 7.94 5.30
N ALA A 129 4.56 7.35 4.11
CA ALA A 129 5.74 7.39 3.24
C ALA A 129 5.72 8.63 2.33
N ASP A 130 4.52 9.04 1.94
CA ASP A 130 4.20 10.02 0.93
C ASP A 130 2.96 10.83 1.34
N ILE A 131 2.80 11.98 0.71
CA ILE A 131 1.65 12.87 0.78
C ILE A 131 0.89 12.68 -0.54
N ASP A 132 -0.23 11.98 -0.50
CA ASP A 132 -1.08 11.76 -1.67
C ASP A 132 -2.15 12.86 -1.76
N ILE A 133 -2.15 13.64 -2.84
CA ILE A 133 -3.12 14.71 -3.10
C ILE A 133 -3.79 14.46 -4.45
N LEU A 134 -5.12 14.48 -4.46
CA LEU A 134 -5.93 14.39 -5.68
C LEU A 134 -6.41 15.79 -6.07
N VAL A 135 -6.22 16.15 -7.35
CA VAL A 135 -6.78 17.33 -8.00
C VAL A 135 -7.57 16.92 -9.24
N LYS A 136 -8.45 17.79 -9.73
CA LYS A 136 -9.11 17.58 -11.02
C LYS A 136 -8.07 17.62 -12.14
N LYS A 137 -8.28 16.83 -13.20
CA LYS A 137 -7.31 16.69 -14.31
C LYS A 137 -7.01 18.02 -15.00
N GLU A 138 -8.00 18.88 -15.14
CA GLU A 138 -7.86 20.22 -15.71
C GLU A 138 -6.93 21.14 -14.89
N ASN A 139 -6.85 20.91 -13.57
CA ASN A 139 -6.01 21.69 -12.65
C ASN A 139 -4.57 21.15 -12.53
N LEU A 140 -4.28 19.99 -13.14
CA LEU A 140 -3.01 19.28 -12.95
C LEU A 140 -1.79 20.13 -13.34
N ALA A 141 -1.84 20.78 -14.51
CA ALA A 141 -0.73 21.59 -15.00
C ALA A 141 -0.46 22.78 -14.07
N ARG A 142 -1.53 23.48 -13.67
CA ARG A 142 -1.42 24.64 -12.78
C ARG A 142 -0.95 24.23 -11.38
N SER A 143 -1.47 23.12 -10.85
CA SER A 143 -1.00 22.56 -9.57
C SER A 143 0.49 22.23 -9.59
N TYR A 144 0.97 21.64 -10.68
CA TYR A 144 2.38 21.33 -10.83
C TYR A 144 3.26 22.59 -10.88
N GLU A 145 2.85 23.65 -11.60
CA GLU A 145 3.55 24.94 -11.63
C GLU A 145 3.67 25.55 -10.22
N LEU A 146 2.57 25.59 -9.46
CA LEU A 146 2.54 26.09 -8.09
C LEU A 146 3.44 25.28 -7.15
N MET A 147 3.46 23.96 -7.33
CA MET A 147 4.40 23.09 -6.57
C MET A 147 5.87 23.40 -6.94
N GLN A 148 6.16 23.70 -8.20
CA GLN A 148 7.52 24.12 -8.61
C GLN A 148 7.91 25.47 -7.97
N GLU A 149 6.98 26.43 -7.85
CA GLU A 149 7.21 27.68 -7.12
C GLU A 149 7.58 27.43 -5.65
N LEU A 150 6.99 26.40 -5.02
CA LEU A 150 7.34 25.95 -3.67
C LEU A 150 8.65 25.15 -3.60
N GLY A 151 9.33 24.95 -4.75
CA GLY A 151 10.61 24.25 -4.84
C GLY A 151 10.51 22.75 -5.06
N TYR A 152 9.33 22.18 -5.26
CA TYR A 152 9.17 20.76 -5.59
C TYR A 152 9.71 20.44 -6.99
N LYS A 153 10.38 19.29 -7.10
CA LYS A 153 10.95 18.79 -8.36
C LYS A 153 10.63 17.32 -8.52
N PRO A 154 10.35 16.87 -9.75
CA PRO A 154 10.09 15.46 -10.00
C PRO A 154 11.36 14.62 -9.76
N SER A 155 11.19 13.45 -9.18
CA SER A 155 12.27 12.49 -8.89
C SER A 155 12.86 11.84 -10.14
N THR A 156 12.11 11.86 -11.24
CA THR A 156 12.50 11.29 -12.55
C THR A 156 12.17 12.27 -13.67
N TYR A 157 12.71 12.02 -14.88
CA TYR A 157 12.34 12.80 -16.07
C TYR A 157 10.82 12.81 -16.27
N PHE A 158 10.27 14.01 -16.41
CA PHE A 158 8.86 14.26 -16.66
C PHE A 158 8.67 15.52 -17.51
N SER A 159 7.69 15.49 -18.42
CA SER A 159 7.20 16.64 -19.16
C SER A 159 5.69 16.58 -19.25
N LEU A 160 5.00 17.68 -18.99
CA LEU A 160 3.54 17.79 -19.17
C LEU A 160 3.11 17.62 -20.64
N ASP A 161 4.03 17.87 -21.59
CA ASP A 161 3.79 17.71 -23.04
C ASP A 161 3.79 16.23 -23.48
N ASP A 162 4.20 15.30 -22.60
CA ASP A 162 4.14 13.86 -22.88
C ASP A 162 2.68 13.40 -22.91
N GLN A 163 2.06 13.39 -24.10
CA GLN A 163 0.63 13.08 -24.32
C GLN A 163 0.19 11.67 -23.88
N ASN A 164 1.12 10.81 -23.52
CA ASN A 164 0.88 9.44 -23.03
C ASN A 164 1.15 9.38 -21.52
N ILE A 165 0.34 10.07 -20.72
CA ILE A 165 0.41 9.98 -19.28
C ILE A 165 -0.55 8.86 -18.83
N ASP A 166 -0.13 7.61 -19.03
CA ASP A 166 -0.86 6.39 -18.59
C ASP A 166 -0.71 6.12 -17.08
N ILE A 167 -0.39 7.16 -16.29
CA ILE A 167 -0.12 7.07 -14.86
C ILE A 167 -1.17 7.85 -14.08
N LYS A 168 -1.48 7.40 -12.86
CA LYS A 168 -2.50 8.02 -11.97
C LYS A 168 -2.02 9.29 -11.27
N HIS A 169 -0.71 9.51 -11.20
CA HIS A 169 -0.08 10.66 -10.55
C HIS A 169 1.21 11.05 -11.26
N LEU A 170 1.66 12.28 -11.05
CA LEU A 170 2.98 12.72 -11.50
C LEU A 170 4.09 11.87 -10.85
N PRO A 171 5.30 11.80 -11.45
CA PRO A 171 6.45 11.25 -10.75
C PRO A 171 6.59 11.88 -9.36
N PRO A 172 6.93 11.10 -8.33
CA PRO A 172 7.04 11.62 -6.97
C PRO A 172 7.86 12.91 -6.91
N LEU A 173 7.33 13.92 -6.23
CA LEU A 173 7.89 15.27 -6.14
C LEU A 173 8.56 15.47 -4.77
N ARG A 174 9.70 16.16 -4.72
CA ARG A 174 10.42 16.52 -3.49
C ARG A 174 11.04 17.90 -3.60
N LYS A 175 11.17 18.61 -2.46
CA LYS A 175 11.99 19.82 -2.35
C LYS A 175 13.49 19.47 -2.24
N ASP A 176 13.80 18.51 -1.37
CA ASP A 176 15.14 18.00 -1.11
C ASP A 176 15.11 16.54 -0.62
N LEU A 177 16.25 15.97 -0.23
CA LEU A 177 16.38 14.58 0.21
C LEU A 177 15.67 14.28 1.54
N ASN A 178 15.47 15.30 2.39
CA ASN A 178 14.85 15.14 3.71
C ASN A 178 13.37 15.51 3.71
N SER A 179 12.88 16.17 2.65
CA SER A 179 11.49 16.56 2.52
C SER A 179 10.61 15.32 2.30
N PRO A 180 9.35 15.34 2.78
CA PRO A 180 8.35 14.36 2.40
C PRO A 180 8.20 14.26 0.89
N VAL A 181 7.86 13.06 0.43
CA VAL A 181 7.48 12.84 -0.97
C VAL A 181 6.04 13.30 -1.15
N VAL A 182 5.75 13.97 -2.25
CA VAL A 182 4.39 14.32 -2.65
C VAL A 182 4.06 13.64 -3.97
N GLU A 183 2.90 12.97 -4.00
CA GLU A 183 2.31 12.41 -5.22
C GLU A 183 1.06 13.22 -5.58
N LEU A 184 1.13 13.92 -6.71
CA LEU A 184 0.02 14.69 -7.24
C LEU A 184 -0.79 13.81 -8.19
N HIS A 185 -1.95 13.38 -7.73
CA HIS A 185 -2.88 12.51 -8.43
C HIS A 185 -3.95 13.31 -9.19
N TRP A 186 -4.48 12.75 -10.29
CA TRP A 186 -5.73 13.17 -10.94
C TRP A 186 -6.74 12.03 -11.08
N THR A 187 -6.32 10.84 -10.72
CA THR A 187 -7.16 9.65 -10.54
C THR A 187 -6.53 8.75 -9.49
N ILE A 188 -7.27 7.78 -9.00
CA ILE A 188 -6.81 6.82 -7.98
C ILE A 188 -6.33 5.49 -8.58
N LEU A 189 -6.48 5.31 -9.90
CA LEU A 189 -6.07 4.12 -10.65
C LEU A 189 -5.18 4.48 -11.85
N GLU A 190 -4.30 3.55 -12.25
CA GLU A 190 -3.58 3.62 -13.52
C GLU A 190 -4.52 3.28 -14.70
N GLU A 191 -4.25 3.81 -15.90
CA GLU A 191 -5.06 3.51 -17.08
C GLU A 191 -4.97 2.03 -17.53
N ASP A 192 -3.87 1.36 -17.21
CA ASP A 192 -3.67 -0.07 -17.53
C ASP A 192 -4.24 -1.01 -16.47
N GLU A 193 -4.71 -0.50 -15.34
CA GLU A 193 -5.42 -1.30 -14.33
C GLU A 193 -6.81 -1.71 -14.85
N PRO A 194 -7.26 -2.94 -14.54
CA PRO A 194 -8.48 -3.49 -15.15
C PRO A 194 -9.79 -2.95 -14.54
N PHE A 195 -9.71 -1.99 -13.66
CA PHE A 195 -10.85 -1.37 -13.00
C PHE A 195 -11.29 -0.10 -13.75
N THR A 196 -12.58 0.22 -13.67
CA THR A 196 -13.12 1.41 -14.32
C THR A 196 -13.63 2.37 -13.26
N ILE A 197 -12.95 3.50 -13.10
CA ILE A 197 -13.37 4.58 -12.18
C ILE A 197 -13.66 5.83 -13.00
N ASP A 198 -14.83 6.41 -12.76
CA ASP A 198 -15.16 7.73 -13.26
C ASP A 198 -14.67 8.79 -12.26
N PRO A 199 -13.66 9.60 -12.61
CA PRO A 199 -13.13 10.63 -11.74
C PRO A 199 -14.18 11.67 -11.33
N GLU A 200 -15.11 12.03 -12.22
CA GLU A 200 -16.17 13.00 -11.92
C GLU A 200 -17.10 12.45 -10.84
N ALA A 201 -17.48 11.18 -10.94
CA ALA A 201 -18.30 10.52 -9.92
C ALA A 201 -17.61 10.46 -8.55
N ILE A 202 -16.26 10.41 -8.50
CA ILE A 202 -15.50 10.54 -7.24
C ILE A 202 -15.67 11.95 -6.68
N TRP A 203 -15.45 12.99 -7.50
CA TRP A 203 -15.58 14.39 -7.09
C TRP A 203 -16.99 14.77 -6.62
N GLU A 204 -18.04 14.16 -7.16
CA GLU A 204 -19.41 14.34 -6.67
C GLU A 204 -19.63 13.81 -5.25
N ARG A 205 -18.80 12.86 -4.79
CA ARG A 205 -18.94 12.19 -3.49
C ARG A 205 -17.91 12.59 -2.44
N VAL A 206 -16.94 13.45 -2.79
CA VAL A 206 -15.96 13.94 -1.80
C VAL A 206 -16.66 14.68 -0.65
N LYS A 207 -16.03 14.68 0.50
CA LYS A 207 -16.54 15.32 1.72
C LYS A 207 -15.54 16.37 2.20
N PRO A 208 -15.99 17.56 2.61
CA PRO A 208 -15.11 18.53 3.21
C PRO A 208 -14.58 18.01 4.56
N VAL A 209 -13.30 18.24 4.81
CA VAL A 209 -12.61 17.81 5.99
C VAL A 209 -11.48 18.80 6.31
N LYS A 210 -11.10 18.89 7.57
CA LYS A 210 -9.94 19.68 7.98
C LYS A 210 -8.74 18.77 8.20
N VAL A 211 -7.65 18.99 7.47
CA VAL A 211 -6.38 18.27 7.59
C VAL A 211 -5.23 19.27 7.76
N ALA A 212 -4.36 19.05 8.74
CA ALA A 212 -3.23 19.93 9.02
C ALA A 212 -3.63 21.43 9.12
N ASN A 213 -4.77 21.74 9.73
CA ASN A 213 -5.40 23.06 9.85
C ASN A 213 -6.01 23.66 8.57
N SER A 214 -5.81 23.08 7.39
CA SER A 214 -6.39 23.55 6.14
C SER A 214 -7.68 22.80 5.78
N GLU A 215 -8.63 23.48 5.14
CA GLU A 215 -9.85 22.87 4.63
C GLU A 215 -9.55 22.20 3.28
N VAL A 216 -9.83 20.90 3.20
CA VAL A 216 -9.67 20.08 2.00
C VAL A 216 -10.87 19.15 1.84
N PHE A 217 -10.90 18.39 0.76
CA PHE A 217 -11.82 17.27 0.62
C PHE A 217 -11.14 15.94 1.00
N THR A 218 -11.94 14.93 1.22
CA THR A 218 -11.54 13.51 1.29
C THR A 218 -12.52 12.68 0.47
N LEU A 219 -12.12 11.48 0.11
CA LEU A 219 -13.02 10.55 -0.58
C LEU A 219 -14.28 10.28 0.24
N GLY A 220 -15.41 10.04 -0.42
CA GLY A 220 -16.57 9.47 0.24
C GLY A 220 -16.19 8.17 0.97
N LEU A 221 -16.89 7.83 2.03
CA LEU A 221 -16.48 6.72 2.91
C LEU A 221 -16.39 5.39 2.16
N GLU A 222 -17.36 5.11 1.29
CA GLU A 222 -17.38 3.89 0.47
C GLU A 222 -16.25 3.90 -0.56
N ASP A 223 -16.00 5.05 -1.22
CA ASP A 223 -14.88 5.21 -2.16
C ASP A 223 -13.53 5.02 -1.46
N LEU A 224 -13.37 5.52 -0.23
CA LEU A 224 -12.17 5.35 0.57
C LEU A 224 -11.91 3.87 0.89
N ILE A 225 -12.92 3.14 1.34
CA ILE A 225 -12.81 1.70 1.64
C ILE A 225 -12.39 0.94 0.39
N LEU A 226 -13.07 1.18 -0.74
CA LEU A 226 -12.77 0.53 -2.02
C LEU A 226 -11.36 0.86 -2.52
N HIS A 227 -10.95 2.13 -2.42
CA HIS A 227 -9.59 2.55 -2.75
C HIS A 227 -8.55 1.80 -1.91
N LEU A 228 -8.74 1.73 -0.58
CA LEU A 228 -7.82 1.00 0.31
C LEU A 228 -7.79 -0.50 0.00
N CYS A 229 -8.93 -1.10 -0.35
CA CYS A 229 -8.99 -2.50 -0.78
C CYS A 229 -8.15 -2.73 -2.06
N ILE A 230 -8.34 -1.93 -3.10
CA ILE A 230 -7.58 -2.03 -4.36
C ILE A 230 -6.09 -1.77 -4.08
N HIS A 231 -5.78 -0.74 -3.31
CA HIS A 231 -4.41 -0.36 -2.97
C HIS A 231 -3.65 -1.47 -2.25
N LEU A 232 -4.26 -2.12 -1.25
CA LEU A 232 -3.62 -3.21 -0.51
C LEU A 232 -3.41 -4.45 -1.38
N THR A 233 -4.47 -4.89 -2.07
CA THR A 233 -4.49 -6.23 -2.67
C THR A 233 -3.99 -6.21 -4.11
N TYR A 234 -4.49 -5.29 -4.93
CA TYR A 234 -4.18 -5.24 -6.36
C TYR A 234 -2.90 -4.44 -6.65
N GLN A 235 -2.85 -3.17 -6.24
CA GLN A 235 -1.71 -2.29 -6.55
C GLN A 235 -0.42 -2.71 -5.84
N HIS A 236 -0.53 -3.17 -4.59
CA HIS A 236 0.63 -3.60 -3.79
C HIS A 236 0.78 -5.11 -3.62
N TYR A 237 -0.02 -5.94 -4.31
CA TYR A 237 0.11 -7.41 -4.24
C TYR A 237 0.15 -7.94 -2.80
N LEU A 238 -0.64 -7.34 -1.90
CA LEU A 238 -0.65 -7.63 -0.45
C LEU A 238 0.67 -7.30 0.29
N ASN A 239 1.65 -6.71 -0.39
CA ASN A 239 2.96 -6.38 0.20
C ASN A 239 2.94 -5.23 1.22
N LEU A 240 1.81 -4.58 1.47
CA LEU A 240 1.67 -3.64 2.58
C LEU A 240 1.52 -4.34 3.93
N GLY A 241 1.28 -5.66 3.93
CA GLY A 241 1.18 -6.48 5.12
C GLY A 241 0.06 -6.04 6.05
N LEU A 242 0.24 -6.30 7.34
CA LEU A 242 -0.75 -5.96 8.35
C LEU A 242 -1.03 -4.45 8.42
N ARG A 243 -0.06 -3.59 8.05
CA ARG A 243 -0.31 -2.14 7.99
C ARG A 243 -1.45 -1.78 7.04
N GLY A 244 -1.44 -2.32 5.82
CA GLY A 244 -2.51 -2.05 4.85
C GLY A 244 -3.85 -2.64 5.29
N LEU A 245 -3.85 -3.83 5.88
CA LEU A 245 -5.06 -4.45 6.42
C LEU A 245 -5.65 -3.65 7.59
N MET A 246 -4.77 -3.13 8.47
CA MET A 246 -5.18 -2.25 9.59
C MET A 246 -5.81 -0.95 9.10
N ASP A 247 -5.34 -0.36 8.01
CA ASP A 247 -5.95 0.84 7.44
C ASP A 247 -7.42 0.60 7.08
N VAL A 248 -7.72 -0.50 6.38
CA VAL A 248 -9.11 -0.89 6.04
C VAL A 248 -9.93 -1.19 7.31
N ALA A 249 -9.36 -1.99 8.23
CA ALA A 249 -10.03 -2.37 9.48
C ALA A 249 -10.38 -1.16 10.36
N MET A 250 -9.45 -0.21 10.48
CA MET A 250 -9.65 0.99 11.30
C MET A 250 -10.69 1.94 10.70
N VAL A 251 -10.76 2.08 9.37
CA VAL A 251 -11.82 2.85 8.71
C VAL A 251 -13.18 2.21 9.00
N ILE A 252 -13.33 0.91 8.80
CA ILE A 252 -14.58 0.19 9.05
C ILE A 252 -14.97 0.29 10.53
N TYR A 253 -14.04 0.04 11.45
CA TYR A 253 -14.30 0.11 12.89
C TYR A 253 -14.73 1.53 13.34
N ARG A 254 -14.06 2.57 12.82
CA ARG A 254 -14.32 3.96 13.20
C ARG A 254 -15.66 4.46 12.71
N PHE A 255 -16.06 4.06 11.51
CA PHE A 255 -17.25 4.55 10.81
C PHE A 255 -18.33 3.47 10.62
N GLN A 256 -18.32 2.40 11.43
CA GLN A 256 -19.20 1.23 11.28
C GLN A 256 -20.70 1.56 11.16
N ASN A 257 -21.16 2.67 11.77
CA ASN A 257 -22.55 3.10 11.74
C ASN A 257 -22.85 4.09 10.60
N GLU A 258 -21.85 4.50 9.84
CA GLU A 258 -21.95 5.50 8.77
C GLU A 258 -21.79 4.86 7.38
N ILE A 259 -21.25 3.63 7.30
CA ILE A 259 -21.02 2.93 6.05
C ILE A 259 -22.36 2.51 5.45
N ASP A 260 -22.63 2.98 4.23
CA ASP A 260 -23.71 2.45 3.39
C ASP A 260 -23.19 1.23 2.61
N TRP A 261 -23.41 0.04 3.15
CA TRP A 261 -22.96 -1.21 2.56
C TRP A 261 -23.58 -1.50 1.18
N GLN A 262 -24.83 -1.08 0.94
CA GLN A 262 -25.48 -1.27 -0.35
C GLN A 262 -24.82 -0.37 -1.41
N LYS A 263 -24.53 0.87 -1.04
CA LYS A 263 -23.80 1.80 -1.89
C LYS A 263 -22.37 1.32 -2.16
N LEU A 264 -21.66 0.82 -1.14
CA LEU A 264 -20.32 0.25 -1.29
C LEU A 264 -20.32 -0.91 -2.29
N VAL A 265 -21.28 -1.84 -2.19
CA VAL A 265 -21.45 -2.95 -3.14
C VAL A 265 -21.71 -2.43 -4.55
N ALA A 266 -22.64 -1.47 -4.71
CA ALA A 266 -22.98 -0.91 -6.01
C ALA A 266 -21.77 -0.22 -6.68
N ILE A 267 -21.01 0.61 -5.94
CA ILE A 267 -19.78 1.24 -6.44
C ILE A 267 -18.73 0.18 -6.77
N SER A 268 -18.56 -0.82 -5.92
CA SER A 268 -17.60 -1.91 -6.15
C SER A 268 -17.85 -2.66 -7.46
N HIS A 269 -19.11 -2.92 -7.78
CA HIS A 269 -19.49 -3.51 -9.08
C HIS A 269 -19.24 -2.55 -10.25
N SER A 270 -19.57 -1.27 -10.11
CA SER A 270 -19.33 -0.28 -11.16
C SER A 270 -17.84 -0.12 -11.46
N TRP A 271 -16.98 -0.24 -10.46
CA TRP A 271 -15.53 -0.22 -10.62
C TRP A 271 -14.96 -1.56 -11.11
N GLY A 272 -15.72 -2.66 -11.04
CA GLY A 272 -15.22 -4.02 -11.28
C GLY A 272 -14.37 -4.56 -10.14
N SER A 273 -14.38 -3.92 -8.98
CA SER A 273 -13.52 -4.26 -7.82
C SER A 273 -14.13 -5.24 -6.83
N HIS A 274 -15.30 -5.83 -7.14
CA HIS A 274 -16.07 -6.68 -6.22
C HIS A 274 -15.28 -7.87 -5.65
N LYS A 275 -14.44 -8.53 -6.45
CA LYS A 275 -13.57 -9.63 -5.99
C LYS A 275 -12.51 -9.15 -5.00
N VAL A 276 -11.84 -8.04 -5.33
CA VAL A 276 -10.85 -7.38 -4.48
C VAL A 276 -11.48 -6.97 -3.15
N THR A 277 -12.66 -6.37 -3.22
CA THR A 277 -13.40 -5.91 -2.04
C THR A 277 -13.82 -7.09 -1.17
N ALA A 278 -14.44 -8.12 -1.73
CA ALA A 278 -14.85 -9.32 -0.98
C ALA A 278 -13.67 -10.00 -0.29
N LEU A 279 -12.55 -10.15 -1.00
CA LEU A 279 -11.32 -10.74 -0.45
C LEU A 279 -10.77 -9.91 0.72
N THR A 280 -10.67 -8.59 0.55
CA THR A 280 -10.11 -7.71 1.59
C THR A 280 -11.00 -7.66 2.82
N LEU A 281 -12.31 -7.53 2.64
CA LEU A 281 -13.27 -7.53 3.75
C LEU A 281 -13.21 -8.86 4.51
N LYS A 282 -13.08 -10.00 3.80
CA LYS A 282 -12.95 -11.32 4.45
C LYS A 282 -11.64 -11.45 5.25
N LEU A 283 -10.54 -10.89 4.76
CA LEU A 283 -9.28 -10.82 5.51
C LEU A 283 -9.43 -9.95 6.77
N VAL A 284 -10.06 -8.79 6.67
CA VAL A 284 -10.31 -7.88 7.80
C VAL A 284 -11.19 -8.57 8.86
N GLU A 285 -12.28 -9.19 8.44
CA GLU A 285 -13.21 -9.92 9.33
C GLU A 285 -12.49 -11.05 10.07
N THR A 286 -11.78 -11.91 9.33
CA THR A 286 -11.21 -13.14 9.91
C THR A 286 -9.92 -12.91 10.68
N GLN A 287 -9.10 -11.92 10.28
CA GLN A 287 -7.81 -11.69 10.92
C GLN A 287 -7.86 -10.64 12.04
N LEU A 288 -8.78 -9.68 11.96
CA LEU A 288 -8.87 -8.56 12.90
C LEU A 288 -10.22 -8.49 13.63
N ASN A 289 -11.08 -9.50 13.45
CA ASN A 289 -12.38 -9.62 14.11
C ASN A 289 -13.29 -8.39 13.94
N ILE A 290 -13.27 -7.81 12.73
CA ILE A 290 -14.15 -6.68 12.37
C ILE A 290 -15.45 -7.25 11.82
N HIS A 291 -16.57 -6.79 12.37
CA HIS A 291 -17.87 -7.20 11.89
C HIS A 291 -18.19 -6.59 10.53
N ILE A 292 -18.51 -7.45 9.56
CA ILE A 292 -19.04 -7.09 8.23
C ILE A 292 -20.44 -7.73 8.13
N PRO A 293 -21.48 -6.98 7.73
CA PRO A 293 -22.82 -7.55 7.60
C PRO A 293 -22.84 -8.76 6.63
N GLU A 294 -23.50 -9.83 7.03
CA GLU A 294 -23.48 -11.10 6.28
C GLU A 294 -23.99 -10.96 4.84
N GLU A 295 -24.95 -10.06 4.61
CA GLU A 295 -25.53 -9.77 3.29
C GLU A 295 -24.56 -9.12 2.30
N VAL A 296 -23.43 -8.57 2.76
CA VAL A 296 -22.43 -7.91 1.90
C VAL A 296 -21.77 -8.91 0.96
N TYR A 297 -21.40 -10.08 1.46
CA TYR A 297 -20.65 -11.08 0.69
C TYR A 297 -21.43 -11.66 -0.49
N PRO A 298 -22.67 -12.13 -0.33
CA PRO A 298 -23.47 -12.64 -1.46
C PRO A 298 -23.74 -11.57 -2.53
N ASN A 299 -23.81 -10.30 -2.11
CA ASN A 299 -24.01 -9.19 -3.04
C ASN A 299 -22.72 -8.77 -3.76
N LEU A 300 -21.54 -8.91 -3.14
CA LEU A 300 -20.25 -8.71 -3.79
C LEU A 300 -19.86 -9.88 -4.71
N LEU A 301 -20.05 -11.10 -4.25
CA LEU A 301 -19.55 -12.31 -4.91
C LEU A 301 -20.57 -13.46 -4.74
N PRO A 302 -21.62 -13.50 -5.59
CA PRO A 302 -22.70 -14.50 -5.49
C PRO A 302 -22.21 -15.95 -5.54
N GLU A 303 -21.13 -16.22 -6.28
CA GLU A 303 -20.48 -17.53 -6.35
C GLU A 303 -19.70 -17.92 -5.07
N GLY A 304 -19.55 -16.99 -4.15
CA GLY A 304 -18.73 -17.13 -2.96
C GLY A 304 -17.24 -16.95 -3.20
N LEU A 305 -16.50 -16.69 -2.13
CA LEU A 305 -15.05 -16.57 -2.16
C LEU A 305 -14.41 -17.95 -2.17
N ASP A 306 -13.61 -18.24 -3.18
CA ASP A 306 -12.83 -19.47 -3.26
C ASP A 306 -11.86 -19.59 -2.07
N GLN A 307 -11.92 -20.70 -1.34
CA GLN A 307 -11.13 -20.92 -0.13
C GLN A 307 -9.62 -20.88 -0.41
N LYS A 308 -9.19 -21.41 -1.55
CA LYS A 308 -7.78 -21.42 -1.94
C LYS A 308 -7.26 -20.01 -2.22
N ASN A 309 -8.07 -19.16 -2.89
CA ASN A 309 -7.71 -17.76 -3.13
C ASN A 309 -7.61 -16.98 -1.82
N PHE A 310 -8.52 -17.24 -0.87
CA PHE A 310 -8.46 -16.65 0.47
C PHE A 310 -7.19 -17.06 1.23
N GLU A 311 -6.87 -18.37 1.27
CA GLU A 311 -5.66 -18.87 1.94
C GLU A 311 -4.38 -18.31 1.29
N ASN A 312 -4.32 -18.30 -0.04
CA ASN A 312 -3.20 -17.71 -0.77
C ASN A 312 -3.03 -16.22 -0.44
N ALA A 313 -4.12 -15.45 -0.38
CA ALA A 313 -4.08 -14.03 -0.05
C ALA A 313 -3.61 -13.81 1.40
N ARG A 314 -4.12 -14.58 2.35
CA ARG A 314 -3.70 -14.54 3.75
C ARG A 314 -2.20 -14.83 3.90
N ASP A 315 -1.72 -15.88 3.26
CA ASP A 315 -0.34 -16.29 3.33
C ASP A 315 0.59 -15.26 2.67
N LEU A 316 0.21 -14.71 1.52
CA LEU A 316 0.95 -13.60 0.88
C LEU A 316 0.96 -12.33 1.72
N LEU A 317 -0.14 -12.00 2.39
CA LEU A 317 -0.26 -10.82 3.24
C LEU A 317 0.74 -10.84 4.40
N PHE A 318 0.90 -11.99 5.05
CA PHE A 318 1.72 -12.13 6.26
C PHE A 318 3.13 -12.67 6.00
N ASP A 319 3.38 -13.29 4.86
CA ASP A 319 4.72 -13.74 4.51
C ASP A 319 5.62 -12.57 4.07
N ARG A 320 6.28 -11.98 5.05
CA ARG A 320 7.22 -10.86 4.88
C ARG A 320 8.67 -11.31 4.69
N GLN A 321 8.93 -12.61 4.64
CA GLN A 321 10.25 -13.13 4.34
C GLN A 321 10.54 -12.94 2.85
N GLN A 322 11.24 -11.84 2.55
CA GLN A 322 11.78 -11.65 1.21
C GLN A 322 12.87 -12.68 0.97
N SER A 323 12.70 -13.51 -0.02
CA SER A 323 13.70 -14.52 -0.43
C SER A 323 15.05 -13.89 -0.85
N GLY A 324 15.11 -12.57 -0.97
CA GLY A 324 16.24 -11.86 -1.55
C GLY A 324 16.43 -12.12 -3.04
N ILE A 325 15.58 -12.97 -3.63
CA ILE A 325 15.60 -13.36 -5.04
C ILE A 325 14.52 -12.54 -5.76
N PRO A 326 14.90 -11.60 -6.63
CA PRO A 326 13.93 -10.81 -7.36
C PRO A 326 13.24 -11.66 -8.42
N VAL A 327 11.93 -11.84 -8.28
CA VAL A 327 11.08 -12.51 -9.26
C VAL A 327 10.05 -11.52 -9.79
N THR A 328 9.89 -11.48 -11.11
CA THR A 328 8.93 -10.63 -11.81
C THR A 328 7.94 -11.47 -12.60
N PRO A 329 6.78 -10.91 -13.02
CA PRO A 329 5.81 -11.62 -13.88
C PRO A 329 6.47 -12.28 -15.08
N ASP A 330 7.32 -11.54 -15.77
CA ASP A 330 8.05 -12.03 -16.94
C ASP A 330 8.90 -13.28 -16.66
N LEU A 331 9.51 -13.36 -15.44
CA LEU A 331 10.30 -14.53 -15.07
C LEU A 331 9.41 -15.75 -14.78
N VAL A 332 8.25 -15.54 -14.16
CA VAL A 332 7.26 -16.62 -13.97
C VAL A 332 6.71 -17.10 -15.31
N GLU A 333 6.43 -16.17 -16.23
CA GLU A 333 6.00 -16.52 -17.59
C GLU A 333 7.10 -17.25 -18.37
N MET A 334 8.35 -16.80 -18.24
CA MET A 334 9.51 -17.49 -18.85
C MET A 334 9.70 -18.91 -18.32
N GLU A 335 9.45 -19.15 -17.05
CA GLU A 335 9.53 -20.48 -16.44
C GLU A 335 8.45 -21.41 -16.98
N LYS A 336 7.20 -20.95 -17.03
CA LYS A 336 6.05 -21.72 -17.53
C LYS A 336 6.14 -22.01 -19.04
N ASN A 337 6.82 -21.17 -19.80
CA ASN A 337 6.84 -21.22 -21.25
C ASN A 337 7.96 -22.14 -21.75
N GLN A 338 7.59 -23.26 -22.39
CA GLN A 338 8.56 -24.22 -22.96
C GLN A 338 9.15 -23.77 -24.33
N ASN A 339 8.52 -22.78 -24.97
CA ASN A 339 8.96 -22.30 -26.28
C ASN A 339 10.13 -21.30 -26.14
N LEU A 340 11.29 -21.65 -26.67
CA LEU A 340 12.49 -20.81 -26.64
C LEU A 340 12.27 -19.43 -27.29
N PHE A 341 11.51 -19.37 -28.39
CA PHE A 341 11.21 -18.10 -29.08
C PHE A 341 10.40 -17.14 -28.18
N SER A 342 9.40 -17.65 -27.47
CA SER A 342 8.61 -16.86 -26.50
C SER A 342 9.49 -16.35 -25.36
N ARG A 343 10.38 -17.19 -24.84
CA ARG A 343 11.34 -16.78 -23.79
C ARG A 343 12.30 -15.68 -24.27
N LEU A 344 12.80 -15.79 -25.50
CA LEU A 344 13.65 -14.76 -26.10
C LEU A 344 12.89 -13.45 -26.34
N LYS A 345 11.62 -13.52 -26.76
CA LYS A 345 10.76 -12.33 -26.92
C LYS A 345 10.54 -11.61 -25.59
N ILE A 346 10.28 -12.34 -24.51
CA ILE A 346 10.14 -11.77 -23.16
C ILE A 346 11.44 -11.07 -22.74
N ALA A 347 12.59 -11.75 -22.91
CA ALA A 347 13.90 -11.18 -22.57
C ALA A 347 14.21 -9.92 -23.41
N TRP A 348 13.85 -9.94 -24.69
CA TRP A 348 14.01 -8.79 -25.60
C TRP A 348 13.17 -7.58 -25.14
N ASN A 349 11.89 -7.77 -24.88
CA ASN A 349 10.99 -6.71 -24.41
C ASN A 349 11.45 -6.12 -23.08
N ARG A 350 12.04 -6.94 -22.22
CA ARG A 350 12.59 -6.51 -20.93
C ARG A 350 13.86 -5.69 -21.06
N LEU A 351 14.67 -5.98 -22.05
CA LEU A 351 15.91 -5.24 -22.34
C LEU A 351 15.62 -3.95 -23.12
N PHE A 352 14.80 -4.04 -24.15
CA PHE A 352 14.51 -2.94 -25.08
C PHE A 352 13.18 -2.27 -24.75
N LEU A 353 13.18 -1.51 -23.63
CA LEU A 353 12.04 -0.70 -23.23
C LEU A 353 11.82 0.47 -24.21
N PRO A 354 10.59 0.99 -24.33
CA PRO A 354 10.31 2.24 -25.04
C PRO A 354 11.21 3.39 -24.54
N ARG A 355 11.55 4.31 -25.44
CA ARG A 355 12.44 5.44 -25.12
C ARG A 355 11.94 6.28 -23.94
N LEU A 356 10.63 6.52 -23.85
CA LEU A 356 10.03 7.28 -22.77
C LEU A 356 10.17 6.57 -21.41
N THR A 357 9.95 5.27 -21.38
CA THR A 357 10.15 4.44 -20.18
C THR A 357 11.61 4.47 -19.70
N LEU A 358 12.57 4.39 -20.65
CA LEU A 358 13.99 4.54 -20.31
C LEU A 358 14.32 5.95 -19.84
N ALA A 359 13.73 6.98 -20.46
CA ALA A 359 13.92 8.39 -20.08
C ALA A 359 13.51 8.57 -18.60
N ARG A 360 12.34 8.07 -18.21
CA ARG A 360 11.85 8.09 -16.82
C ARG A 360 12.76 7.29 -15.90
N LEU A 361 13.09 6.04 -16.27
CA LEU A 361 13.90 5.14 -15.43
C LEU A 361 15.32 5.65 -15.14
N TYR A 362 15.93 6.34 -16.10
CA TYR A 362 17.33 6.82 -16.00
C TYR A 362 17.46 8.34 -15.88
N ASN A 363 16.36 9.06 -15.75
CA ASN A 363 16.30 10.52 -15.65
C ASN A 363 17.07 11.22 -16.79
N VAL A 364 16.77 10.84 -18.03
CA VAL A 364 17.42 11.34 -19.25
C VAL A 364 16.35 11.75 -20.27
N PRO A 365 16.41 12.92 -20.93
CA PRO A 365 15.43 13.27 -21.94
C PRO A 365 15.33 12.22 -23.05
N PRO A 366 14.11 11.85 -23.52
CA PRO A 366 13.90 10.74 -24.48
C PRO A 366 14.56 10.99 -25.84
N ASN A 367 14.75 12.28 -26.22
CA ASN A 367 15.38 12.68 -27.46
C ASN A 367 16.91 12.85 -27.34
N SER A 368 17.48 12.63 -26.15
CA SER A 368 18.92 12.73 -25.94
C SER A 368 19.67 11.50 -26.49
N ILE A 369 20.86 11.72 -27.07
CA ILE A 369 21.75 10.62 -27.48
C ILE A 369 22.16 9.74 -26.29
N LYS A 370 22.12 10.28 -25.06
CA LYS A 370 22.42 9.54 -23.83
C LYS A 370 21.47 8.37 -23.60
N ILE A 371 20.26 8.37 -24.21
CA ILE A 371 19.30 7.28 -24.13
C ILE A 371 19.88 5.96 -24.64
N LEU A 372 20.79 6.02 -25.63
CA LEU A 372 21.45 4.81 -26.14
C LEU A 372 22.34 4.16 -25.07
N GLY A 373 23.00 4.97 -24.23
CA GLY A 373 23.76 4.46 -23.10
C GLY A 373 22.89 3.85 -22.00
N CYS A 374 21.61 4.23 -21.93
CA CYS A 374 20.68 3.68 -20.95
C CYS A 374 20.33 2.21 -21.25
N TYR A 375 20.32 1.77 -22.52
CA TYR A 375 20.16 0.36 -22.87
C TYR A 375 21.31 -0.48 -22.34
N TRP A 376 22.57 0.03 -22.41
CA TRP A 376 23.71 -0.65 -21.82
C TRP A 376 23.63 -0.71 -20.29
N LYS A 377 23.26 0.40 -19.63
CA LYS A 377 23.01 0.42 -18.17
C LYS A 377 21.92 -0.59 -17.81
N ARG A 378 20.84 -0.67 -18.61
CA ARG A 378 19.75 -1.63 -18.43
C ARG A 378 20.24 -3.06 -18.53
N PHE A 379 21.04 -3.36 -19.53
CA PHE A 379 21.63 -4.70 -19.72
C PHE A 379 22.47 -5.10 -18.51
N VAL A 380 23.37 -4.23 -18.04
CA VAL A 380 24.19 -4.47 -16.84
C VAL A 380 23.30 -4.66 -15.61
N TYR A 381 22.30 -3.81 -15.44
CA TYR A 381 21.33 -3.91 -14.33
C TYR A 381 20.61 -5.27 -14.34
N LEU A 382 20.15 -5.71 -15.49
CA LEU A 382 19.46 -7.01 -15.60
C LEU A 382 20.40 -8.17 -15.28
N LEU A 383 21.63 -8.15 -15.75
CA LEU A 383 22.62 -9.17 -15.43
C LEU A 383 22.97 -9.20 -13.93
N THR A 384 23.18 -8.06 -13.31
CA THR A 384 23.57 -8.00 -11.90
C THR A 384 22.44 -8.40 -10.96
N ASN A 385 21.21 -7.98 -11.23
CA ASN A 385 20.07 -8.21 -10.35
C ASN A 385 19.35 -9.54 -10.60
N TYR A 386 19.35 -10.01 -11.85
CA TYR A 386 18.61 -11.22 -12.23
C TYR A 386 19.51 -12.36 -12.73
N GLY A 387 20.82 -12.13 -12.86
CA GLY A 387 21.77 -13.15 -13.31
C GLY A 387 21.78 -14.37 -12.42
N LYS A 388 21.73 -14.16 -11.08
CA LYS A 388 21.62 -15.26 -10.10
C LYS A 388 20.30 -16.01 -10.22
N THR A 389 19.19 -15.30 -10.38
CA THR A 389 17.87 -15.90 -10.57
C THR A 389 17.87 -16.77 -11.84
N LEU A 390 18.40 -16.25 -12.95
CA LEU A 390 18.50 -16.99 -14.23
C LEU A 390 19.44 -18.18 -14.14
N SER A 391 20.56 -18.09 -13.41
CA SER A 391 21.45 -19.24 -13.17
C SER A 391 20.80 -20.29 -12.26
N GLY A 392 20.10 -19.85 -11.21
CA GLY A 392 19.37 -20.71 -10.29
C GLY A 392 18.21 -21.46 -10.95
N PHE A 393 17.56 -20.88 -11.98
CA PHE A 393 16.63 -21.60 -12.87
C PHE A 393 17.26 -22.82 -13.51
N ARG A 394 18.50 -22.68 -13.97
CA ARG A 394 19.22 -23.76 -14.68
C ARG A 394 19.72 -24.84 -13.71
N SER A 395 20.12 -24.43 -12.50
CA SER A 395 20.62 -25.34 -11.45
C SER A 395 19.53 -25.92 -10.56
N ARG A 396 18.25 -25.47 -10.70
CA ARG A 396 17.11 -25.84 -9.85
C ARG A 396 17.41 -25.64 -8.35
N GLU A 397 17.94 -24.47 -8.03
CA GLU A 397 18.14 -24.09 -6.65
C GLU A 397 16.80 -23.96 -5.92
N LYS A 398 16.66 -24.62 -4.76
CA LYS A 398 15.42 -24.71 -4.00
C LYS A 398 14.84 -23.33 -3.63
N ASP A 399 15.71 -22.38 -3.32
CA ASP A 399 15.30 -21.02 -2.96
C ASP A 399 14.69 -20.27 -4.16
N VAL A 400 15.23 -20.50 -5.37
CA VAL A 400 14.71 -19.93 -6.61
C VAL A 400 13.37 -20.56 -6.97
N GLU A 401 13.24 -21.89 -6.84
CA GLU A 401 11.95 -22.58 -7.06
C GLU A 401 10.87 -22.09 -6.10
N THR A 402 11.21 -21.92 -4.82
CA THR A 402 10.28 -21.39 -3.80
C THR A 402 9.84 -19.97 -4.14
N ALA A 403 10.78 -19.08 -4.51
CA ALA A 403 10.49 -17.71 -4.89
C ALA A 403 9.58 -17.63 -6.13
N LEU A 404 9.80 -18.50 -7.11
CA LEU A 404 8.97 -18.61 -8.31
C LEU A 404 7.58 -19.13 -8.03
N GLN A 405 7.46 -20.16 -7.19
CA GLN A 405 6.18 -20.70 -6.79
C GLN A 405 5.34 -19.62 -6.07
N LYS A 406 5.95 -18.90 -5.13
CA LYS A 406 5.31 -17.78 -4.42
C LYS A 406 4.86 -16.67 -5.38
N ALA A 407 5.73 -16.26 -6.30
CA ALA A 407 5.37 -15.29 -7.32
C ALA A 407 4.25 -15.79 -8.24
N GLY A 408 4.28 -17.07 -8.62
CA GLY A 408 3.22 -17.70 -9.40
C GLY A 408 1.86 -17.67 -8.73
N VAL A 409 1.82 -17.92 -7.41
CA VAL A 409 0.59 -17.80 -6.60
C VAL A 409 0.11 -16.34 -6.56
N SER A 410 1.02 -15.38 -6.34
CA SER A 410 0.70 -13.95 -6.31
C SER A 410 0.09 -13.47 -7.63
N TYR A 411 0.67 -13.87 -8.78
CA TYR A 411 0.14 -13.49 -10.09
C TYR A 411 -1.18 -14.19 -10.43
N ALA A 412 -1.35 -15.45 -10.05
CA ALA A 412 -2.62 -16.16 -10.25
C ALA A 412 -3.75 -15.49 -9.46
N LEU A 413 -3.45 -15.05 -8.23
CA LEU A 413 -4.40 -14.32 -7.40
C LEU A 413 -4.72 -12.94 -8.00
N HIS A 414 -3.71 -12.22 -8.50
CA HIS A 414 -3.87 -10.93 -9.15
C HIS A 414 -4.73 -11.03 -10.43
N ASP A 415 -4.51 -12.07 -11.24
CA ASP A 415 -5.33 -12.34 -12.43
C ASP A 415 -6.79 -12.68 -12.06
N TRP A 416 -7.00 -13.49 -11.00
CA TRP A 416 -8.34 -13.78 -10.50
C TRP A 416 -9.07 -12.52 -9.99
N MET A 417 -8.36 -11.59 -9.33
CA MET A 417 -8.91 -10.32 -8.84
C MET A 417 -9.33 -9.38 -9.99
N SER A 418 -8.72 -9.52 -11.15
CA SER A 418 -9.08 -8.71 -12.32
C SER A 418 -10.52 -8.99 -12.74
N PRO A 419 -11.31 -7.97 -13.08
CA PRO A 419 -12.61 -8.20 -13.70
C PRO A 419 -12.42 -8.97 -15.01
N ASN A 420 -13.32 -9.90 -15.31
CA ASN A 420 -13.26 -10.69 -16.54
C ASN A 420 -13.15 -9.74 -17.74
N LYS A 421 -12.04 -9.81 -18.48
CA LYS A 421 -11.93 -9.13 -19.77
C LYS A 421 -13.07 -9.64 -20.65
N LYS A 422 -14.01 -8.76 -20.99
CA LYS A 422 -15.06 -9.04 -21.95
C LYS A 422 -14.48 -9.24 -23.34
#